data_c0fde5068ef2ad9c8f39faf498106620
#
_entry.id   c0fde5068ef2ad9c8f39faf498106620
#
_cell.length_a   1.000
_cell.length_b   1.000
_cell.length_c   1.000
_cell.angle_alpha   90.00
_cell.angle_beta   90.00
_cell.angle_gamma   90.00
#
_symmetry.space_group_name_H-M   'P 1'
#
loop_
_entity.id
_entity.type
_entity.pdbx_description
1 polymer ?
#
loop_
_entity_poly.entity_id
_entity_poly.type
_entity_poly.pdbx_seq_one_letter_code
_entity_poly.pdbx_strand_id
1 'polypeptide(L)'
;MKETADRETLEEILDLLDGMGMRYWIDGGWGVDIILGRQSREHRDIDVDFDGEYTDVLLKALEDKGYVITTDWRPCRIELSHPLLGYIDIHPFVIAEDGSARQADPEGGWYDLQAEWFSSAVFEGRKIPCISAGAQKPFHTGYEPREVDKVDMQNLDAFLKGQDKL
;
A
#
# COMPACT_ATOMS: atom_id res chain seq x y z
N MET A 1 9.23 20.18 -6.55
CA MET A 1 8.60 19.08 -5.81
C MET A 1 8.90 17.76 -6.51
N LYS A 2 9.29 16.76 -5.75
CA LYS A 2 9.53 15.43 -6.30
C LYS A 2 8.20 14.74 -6.62
N GLU A 3 8.07 14.20 -7.81
CA GLU A 3 6.82 13.59 -8.29
C GLU A 3 6.82 12.07 -8.16
N THR A 4 7.90 11.48 -7.65
CA THR A 4 8.02 10.03 -7.49
C THR A 4 8.42 9.66 -6.07
N ALA A 5 7.82 8.59 -5.55
CA ALA A 5 8.22 7.93 -4.32
C ALA A 5 9.17 6.79 -4.70
N ASP A 6 10.46 7.03 -4.56
CA ASP A 6 11.49 6.08 -4.96
C ASP A 6 11.78 5.05 -3.87
N ARG A 7 12.76 4.19 -4.11
CA ARG A 7 13.13 3.13 -3.20
C ARG A 7 13.66 3.63 -1.85
N GLU A 8 14.42 4.72 -1.84
CA GLU A 8 14.88 5.32 -0.58
C GLU A 8 13.71 5.82 0.25
N THR A 9 12.72 6.43 -0.40
CA THR A 9 11.48 6.85 0.25
C THR A 9 10.74 5.65 0.83
N LEU A 10 10.63 4.57 0.06
CA LEU A 10 10.00 3.34 0.55
C LEU A 10 10.69 2.84 1.83
N GLU A 11 12.02 2.79 1.86
CA GLU A 11 12.77 2.35 3.03
C GLU A 11 12.53 3.26 4.25
N GLU A 12 12.51 4.59 4.04
CA GLU A 12 12.23 5.54 5.13
C GLU A 12 10.82 5.34 5.70
N ILE A 13 9.84 5.13 4.84
CA ILE A 13 8.45 4.90 5.28
C ILE A 13 8.34 3.56 6.01
N LEU A 14 8.98 2.51 5.51
CA LEU A 14 8.97 1.21 6.19
C LEU A 14 9.61 1.29 7.58
N ASP A 15 10.71 2.01 7.72
CA ASP A 15 11.36 2.22 9.01
C ASP A 15 10.43 2.96 9.98
N LEU A 16 9.72 3.98 9.50
CA LEU A 16 8.74 4.71 10.30
C LEU A 16 7.61 3.78 10.78
N LEU A 17 7.04 3.02 9.86
CA LEU A 17 5.92 2.11 10.17
C LEU A 17 6.33 1.00 11.13
N ASP A 18 7.50 0.39 10.90
CA ASP A 18 8.03 -0.66 11.77
C ASP A 18 8.29 -0.11 13.18
N GLY A 19 8.77 1.12 13.29
CA GLY A 19 9.02 1.77 14.58
C GLY A 19 7.75 2.08 15.39
N MET A 20 6.60 2.13 14.73
CA MET A 20 5.32 2.39 15.40
C MET A 20 4.69 1.14 16.04
N GLY A 21 5.15 -0.06 15.65
CA GLY A 21 4.62 -1.31 16.19
C GLY A 21 3.19 -1.64 15.78
N MET A 22 2.66 -0.99 14.74
CA MET A 22 1.32 -1.26 14.24
C MET A 22 1.33 -2.25 13.07
N ARG A 23 0.17 -2.86 12.81
CA ARG A 23 -0.02 -3.68 11.62
C ARG A 23 -0.20 -2.79 10.40
N TYR A 24 0.52 -3.11 9.33
CA TYR A 24 0.40 -2.41 8.05
C TYR A 24 0.76 -3.34 6.90
N TRP A 25 0.34 -2.97 5.71
CA TRP A 25 0.65 -3.69 4.47
C TRP A 25 0.85 -2.70 3.34
N ILE A 26 1.86 -2.93 2.51
CA ILE A 26 2.09 -2.12 1.33
C ILE A 26 1.20 -2.64 0.20
N ASP A 27 0.51 -1.73 -0.45
CA ASP A 27 -0.45 -1.97 -1.51
C ASP A 27 -0.04 -1.20 -2.76
N GLY A 28 -0.89 -1.16 -3.79
CA GLY A 28 -0.65 -0.42 -5.01
C GLY A 28 0.56 -0.90 -5.79
N GLY A 29 1.17 0.00 -6.55
CA GLY A 29 2.29 -0.31 -7.43
C GLY A 29 3.53 -0.81 -6.70
N TRP A 30 3.90 -0.19 -5.58
CA TRP A 30 5.00 -0.68 -4.76
C TRP A 30 4.70 -2.05 -4.16
N GLY A 31 3.44 -2.31 -3.78
CA GLY A 31 3.02 -3.64 -3.31
C GLY A 31 3.26 -4.71 -4.36
N VAL A 32 2.95 -4.43 -5.62
CA VAL A 32 3.22 -5.35 -6.74
C VAL A 32 4.73 -5.60 -6.87
N ASP A 33 5.55 -4.55 -6.87
CA ASP A 33 7.00 -4.70 -7.02
C ASP A 33 7.65 -5.45 -5.85
N ILE A 34 7.14 -5.29 -4.65
CA ILE A 34 7.59 -6.07 -3.49
C ILE A 34 7.32 -7.56 -3.73
N ILE A 35 6.14 -7.93 -4.23
CA ILE A 35 5.81 -9.32 -4.58
C ILE A 35 6.75 -9.85 -5.66
N LEU A 36 7.04 -9.05 -6.69
CA LEU A 36 7.93 -9.42 -7.78
C LEU A 36 9.39 -9.58 -7.33
N GLY A 37 9.76 -8.95 -6.22
CA GLY A 37 11.14 -8.91 -5.72
C GLY A 37 12.05 -7.94 -6.46
N ARG A 38 11.49 -7.08 -7.30
CA ARG A 38 12.23 -6.07 -8.07
C ARG A 38 11.35 -4.88 -8.41
N GLN A 39 11.96 -3.72 -8.55
CA GLN A 39 11.23 -2.53 -9.03
C GLN A 39 11.03 -2.63 -10.54
N SER A 40 9.77 -2.70 -10.96
CA SER A 40 9.39 -2.85 -12.37
C SER A 40 9.17 -1.52 -13.08
N ARG A 41 8.89 -0.45 -12.33
CA ARG A 41 8.65 0.90 -12.86
C ARG A 41 8.84 1.95 -11.77
N GLU A 42 8.80 3.21 -12.15
CA GLU A 42 8.74 4.31 -11.18
C GLU A 42 7.33 4.41 -10.58
N HIS A 43 7.24 4.86 -9.33
CA HIS A 43 5.98 5.02 -8.61
C HIS A 43 5.82 6.46 -8.13
N ARG A 44 4.63 7.03 -8.32
CA ARG A 44 4.28 8.35 -7.81
C ARG A 44 4.14 8.34 -6.30
N ASP A 45 3.58 7.27 -5.76
CA ASP A 45 3.18 7.16 -4.37
C ASP A 45 3.47 5.80 -3.78
N ILE A 46 3.35 5.75 -2.45
CA ILE A 46 3.35 4.51 -1.68
C ILE A 46 1.96 4.39 -1.08
N ASP A 47 1.29 3.27 -1.34
CA ASP A 47 -0.01 2.96 -0.74
C ASP A 47 0.19 2.10 0.50
N VAL A 48 -0.31 2.56 1.64
CA VAL A 48 -0.18 1.87 2.93
C VAL A 48 -1.56 1.60 3.50
N ASP A 49 -1.89 0.32 3.66
CA ASP A 49 -3.05 -0.14 4.40
C ASP A 49 -2.61 -0.38 5.84
N PHE A 50 -3.36 0.09 6.82
CA PHE A 50 -2.91 0.03 8.21
C PHE A 50 -4.07 -0.06 9.20
N ASP A 51 -3.76 -0.43 10.43
CA ASP A 51 -4.73 -0.45 11.52
C ASP A 51 -5.22 0.97 11.80
N GLY A 52 -6.50 1.24 11.49
CA GLY A 52 -7.08 2.58 11.56
C GLY A 52 -7.10 3.19 12.96
N GLU A 53 -6.93 2.40 14.02
CA GLU A 53 -6.77 2.94 15.38
C GLU A 53 -5.53 3.82 15.51
N TYR A 54 -4.55 3.66 14.61
CA TYR A 54 -3.31 4.43 14.58
C TYR A 54 -3.37 5.65 13.66
N THR A 55 -4.53 6.00 13.11
CA THR A 55 -4.64 7.10 12.12
C THR A 55 -4.02 8.40 12.61
N ASP A 56 -4.42 8.87 13.81
CA ASP A 56 -3.92 10.15 14.34
C ASP A 56 -2.42 10.10 14.63
N VAL A 57 -1.93 8.98 15.17
CA VAL A 57 -0.50 8.77 15.45
C VAL A 57 0.32 8.77 14.16
N LEU A 58 -0.16 8.07 13.14
CA LEU A 58 0.52 8.00 11.85
C LEU A 58 0.54 9.36 11.15
N LEU A 59 -0.58 10.07 11.14
CA LEU A 59 -0.65 11.41 10.55
C LEU A 59 0.33 12.37 11.22
N LYS A 60 0.39 12.35 12.55
CA LYS A 60 1.36 13.17 13.26
C LYS A 60 2.79 12.83 12.90
N ALA A 61 3.12 11.55 12.83
CA ALA A 61 4.46 11.09 12.47
C ALA A 61 4.86 11.54 11.07
N LEU A 62 3.92 11.45 10.11
CA LEU A 62 4.17 11.90 8.73
C LEU A 62 4.31 13.43 8.66
N GLU A 63 3.47 14.17 9.35
CA GLU A 63 3.56 15.63 9.41
C GLU A 63 4.88 16.08 10.06
N ASP A 64 5.33 15.39 11.10
CA ASP A 64 6.63 15.66 11.74
C ASP A 64 7.81 15.41 10.78
N LYS A 65 7.63 14.54 9.79
CA LYS A 65 8.60 14.29 8.73
C LYS A 65 8.57 15.35 7.62
N GLY A 66 7.57 16.20 7.58
CA GLY A 66 7.41 17.23 6.57
C GLY A 66 6.35 16.96 5.51
N TYR A 67 5.55 15.89 5.66
CA TYR A 67 4.42 15.65 4.78
C TYR A 67 3.28 16.61 5.09
N VAL A 68 2.52 16.99 4.05
CA VAL A 68 1.29 17.78 4.19
C VAL A 68 0.14 17.03 3.55
N ILE A 69 -1.05 17.14 4.14
CA ILE A 69 -2.26 16.50 3.62
C ILE A 69 -2.69 17.22 2.34
N THR A 70 -2.85 16.47 1.26
CA THR A 70 -3.33 16.97 -0.04
C THR A 70 -4.74 16.52 -0.36
N THR A 71 -5.17 15.37 0.17
CA THR A 71 -6.55 14.89 0.04
C THR A 71 -6.94 14.20 1.34
N ASP A 72 -8.10 14.53 1.88
CA ASP A 72 -8.60 13.94 3.12
C ASP A 72 -10.02 13.42 2.91
N TRP A 73 -10.13 12.11 2.68
CA TRP A 73 -11.39 11.40 2.54
C TRP A 73 -11.58 10.39 3.67
N ARG A 74 -11.34 10.86 4.92
CA ARG A 74 -11.54 9.99 6.08
C ARG A 74 -12.98 9.49 6.21
N PRO A 75 -13.20 8.24 6.59
CA PRO A 75 -12.21 7.22 6.96
C PRO A 75 -11.72 6.34 5.80
N CYS A 76 -11.95 6.72 4.54
CA CYS A 76 -11.57 5.92 3.38
C CYS A 76 -10.07 6.00 3.09
N ARG A 77 -9.55 7.21 2.88
CA ARG A 77 -8.13 7.41 2.55
C ARG A 77 -7.68 8.83 2.86
N ILE A 78 -6.37 8.99 3.01
CA ILE A 78 -5.73 10.30 3.17
C ILE A 78 -4.46 10.29 2.31
N GLU A 79 -4.35 11.28 1.41
CA GLU A 79 -3.13 11.48 0.61
C GLU A 79 -2.30 12.59 1.22
N LEU A 80 -0.99 12.36 1.32
CA LEU A 80 -0.04 13.37 1.77
C LEU A 80 1.09 13.48 0.75
N SER A 81 1.75 14.64 0.71
CA SER A 81 2.90 14.86 -0.16
C SER A 81 4.06 15.48 0.63
N HIS A 82 5.27 15.21 0.14
CA HIS A 82 6.51 15.75 0.69
C HIS A 82 7.36 16.29 -0.47
N PRO A 83 7.99 17.47 -0.31
CA PRO A 83 8.76 18.08 -1.40
C PRO A 83 9.90 17.20 -1.93
N LEU A 84 10.47 16.34 -1.09
CA LEU A 84 11.62 15.50 -1.42
C LEU A 84 11.32 14.01 -1.51
N LEU A 85 10.17 13.56 -0.97
CA LEU A 85 9.88 12.12 -0.83
C LEU A 85 8.70 11.65 -1.69
N GLY A 86 8.01 12.57 -2.38
CA GLY A 86 6.85 12.23 -3.20
C GLY A 86 5.57 12.09 -2.39
N TYR A 87 4.66 11.22 -2.83
CA TYR A 87 3.33 11.08 -2.26
C TYR A 87 3.20 9.77 -1.47
N ILE A 88 2.37 9.81 -0.43
CA ILE A 88 1.94 8.62 0.30
C ILE A 88 0.41 8.66 0.41
N ASP A 89 -0.23 7.52 0.19
CA ASP A 89 -1.68 7.36 0.30
C ASP A 89 -1.95 6.33 1.38
N ILE A 90 -2.53 6.76 2.49
CA ILE A 90 -2.77 5.88 3.64
C ILE A 90 -4.25 5.50 3.73
N HIS A 91 -4.50 4.21 3.99
CA HIS A 91 -5.84 3.63 4.01
C HIS A 91 -6.12 2.99 5.37
N PRO A 92 -6.91 3.66 6.25
CA PRO A 92 -7.25 3.09 7.55
C PRO A 92 -8.19 1.89 7.39
N PHE A 93 -7.82 0.77 8.00
CA PHE A 93 -8.66 -0.44 8.02
C PHE A 93 -9.18 -0.70 9.42
N VAL A 94 -10.38 -1.28 9.50
CA VAL A 94 -10.91 -1.84 10.74
C VAL A 94 -10.57 -3.33 10.74
N ILE A 95 -9.66 -3.73 11.61
CA ILE A 95 -9.13 -5.11 11.65
C ILE A 95 -9.91 -5.93 12.68
N ALA A 96 -10.43 -7.08 12.26
CA ALA A 96 -11.16 -8.00 13.12
C ALA A 96 -10.21 -8.99 13.82
N GLU A 97 -10.71 -9.66 14.86
CA GLU A 97 -9.91 -10.62 15.62
C GLU A 97 -9.44 -11.82 14.78
N ASP A 98 -10.21 -12.21 13.75
CA ASP A 98 -9.85 -13.31 12.86
C ASP A 98 -8.82 -12.93 11.79
N GLY A 99 -8.35 -11.67 11.80
CA GLY A 99 -7.39 -11.16 10.82
C GLY A 99 -8.00 -10.59 9.54
N SER A 100 -9.31 -10.72 9.35
CA SER A 100 -10.01 -10.02 8.27
C SER A 100 -10.09 -8.53 8.60
N ALA A 101 -10.44 -7.72 7.60
CA ALA A 101 -10.53 -6.28 7.79
C ALA A 101 -11.67 -5.69 6.96
N ARG A 102 -11.97 -4.43 7.21
CA ARG A 102 -12.95 -3.66 6.46
C ARG A 102 -12.37 -2.28 6.13
N GLN A 103 -12.64 -1.83 4.92
CA GLN A 103 -12.27 -0.49 4.45
C GLN A 103 -13.53 0.29 4.12
N ALA A 104 -13.60 1.55 4.54
CA ALA A 104 -14.71 2.42 4.19
C ALA A 104 -14.74 2.71 2.69
N ASP A 105 -15.94 2.67 2.11
CA ASP A 105 -16.19 3.07 0.74
C ASP A 105 -16.40 4.60 0.70
N PRO A 106 -15.79 5.33 -0.25
CA PRO A 106 -16.04 6.78 -0.38
C PRO A 106 -17.50 7.16 -0.59
N GLU A 107 -18.30 6.28 -1.18
CA GLU A 107 -19.71 6.51 -1.43
C GLU A 107 -20.63 6.01 -0.30
N GLY A 108 -20.03 5.49 0.77
CA GLY A 108 -20.76 4.93 1.92
C GLY A 108 -20.70 3.41 1.92
N GLY A 109 -20.83 2.81 3.10
CA GLY A 109 -20.68 1.36 3.28
C GLY A 109 -19.22 0.94 3.48
N TRP A 110 -18.98 -0.36 3.32
CA TRP A 110 -17.70 -0.98 3.66
C TRP A 110 -17.35 -2.08 2.66
N TYR A 111 -16.06 -2.20 2.37
CA TYR A 111 -15.51 -3.37 1.66
C TYR A 111 -14.98 -4.36 2.68
N ASP A 112 -15.35 -5.63 2.53
CA ASP A 112 -14.81 -6.73 3.34
C ASP A 112 -13.53 -7.27 2.71
N LEU A 113 -12.49 -7.43 3.53
CA LEU A 113 -11.17 -7.86 3.12
C LEU A 113 -10.82 -9.16 3.84
N GLN A 114 -10.50 -10.20 3.08
CA GLN A 114 -10.24 -11.53 3.63
C GLN A 114 -8.87 -11.59 4.32
N ALA A 115 -8.78 -12.33 5.41
CA ALA A 115 -7.54 -12.47 6.17
C ALA A 115 -6.38 -13.01 5.31
N GLU A 116 -6.67 -13.90 4.36
CA GLU A 116 -5.69 -14.50 3.45
C GLU A 116 -5.06 -13.50 2.48
N TRP A 117 -5.67 -12.33 2.31
CA TRP A 117 -5.14 -11.29 1.43
C TRP A 117 -3.95 -10.55 2.04
N PHE A 118 -3.79 -10.62 3.36
CA PHE A 118 -2.72 -9.95 4.09
C PHE A 118 -1.54 -10.91 4.23
N SER A 119 -0.39 -10.52 3.68
CA SER A 119 0.76 -11.39 3.56
C SER A 119 2.06 -10.61 3.75
N SER A 120 3.15 -11.17 3.28
CA SER A 120 4.44 -10.51 3.21
C SER A 120 5.26 -11.10 2.06
N ALA A 121 6.26 -10.37 1.61
CA ALA A 121 7.22 -10.84 0.62
C ALA A 121 8.59 -10.31 0.94
N VAL A 122 9.63 -10.96 0.41
CA VAL A 122 11.00 -10.50 0.56
C VAL A 122 11.39 -9.64 -0.65
N PHE A 123 11.78 -8.40 -0.37
CA PHE A 123 12.24 -7.45 -1.37
C PHE A 123 13.63 -6.99 -0.94
N GLU A 124 14.64 -7.33 -1.74
CA GLU A 124 16.05 -6.97 -1.50
C GLU A 124 16.53 -7.32 -0.09
N GLY A 125 16.20 -8.53 0.36
CA GLY A 125 16.62 -9.05 1.64
C GLY A 125 15.78 -8.60 2.83
N ARG A 126 14.77 -7.77 2.63
CA ARG A 126 13.87 -7.28 3.67
C ARG A 126 12.49 -7.91 3.53
N LYS A 127 11.96 -8.47 4.61
CA LYS A 127 10.59 -8.98 4.65
C LYS A 127 9.64 -7.82 4.86
N ILE A 128 8.73 -7.60 3.92
CA ILE A 128 7.81 -6.45 3.93
C ILE A 128 6.37 -6.96 3.92
N PRO A 129 5.52 -6.52 4.88
CA PRO A 129 4.09 -6.82 4.81
C PRO A 129 3.49 -6.20 3.56
N CYS A 130 2.71 -6.99 2.82
CA CYS A 130 2.07 -6.53 1.59
C CYS A 130 0.81 -7.33 1.32
N ILE A 131 -0.03 -6.79 0.44
CA ILE A 131 -1.21 -7.48 -0.04
C ILE A 131 -0.76 -8.62 -0.96
N SER A 132 -1.33 -9.81 -0.79
CA SER A 132 -0.95 -11.00 -1.56
C SER A 132 -1.15 -10.82 -3.07
N ALA A 133 -0.40 -11.57 -3.87
CA ALA A 133 -0.52 -11.52 -5.33
C ALA A 133 -1.95 -11.84 -5.81
N GLY A 134 -2.59 -12.84 -5.18
CA GLY A 134 -3.97 -13.21 -5.53
C GLY A 134 -5.00 -12.16 -5.18
N ALA A 135 -4.73 -11.30 -4.21
CA ALA A 135 -5.62 -10.23 -3.78
C ALA A 135 -5.43 -8.93 -4.57
N GLN A 136 -4.30 -8.75 -5.24
CA GLN A 136 -4.02 -7.51 -5.98
C GLN A 136 -5.07 -7.24 -7.08
N LYS A 137 -5.58 -8.27 -7.74
CA LYS A 137 -6.62 -8.10 -8.74
C LYS A 137 -7.90 -7.50 -8.17
N PRO A 138 -8.49 -8.01 -7.07
CA PRO A 138 -9.63 -7.37 -6.42
C PRO A 138 -9.35 -5.91 -6.02
N PHE A 139 -8.15 -5.60 -5.53
CA PHE A 139 -7.79 -4.23 -5.15
C PHE A 139 -7.67 -3.27 -6.34
N HIS A 140 -7.46 -3.80 -7.55
CA HIS A 140 -7.34 -3.00 -8.77
C HIS A 140 -8.63 -3.04 -9.62
N THR A 141 -9.74 -3.49 -9.06
CA THR A 141 -11.06 -3.48 -9.71
C THR A 141 -11.95 -2.39 -9.12
N GLY A 142 -13.05 -2.05 -9.80
CA GLY A 142 -14.00 -1.04 -9.35
C GLY A 142 -13.72 0.36 -9.86
N TYR A 143 -12.70 0.56 -10.70
CA TYR A 143 -12.39 1.80 -11.40
C TYR A 143 -11.83 1.48 -12.78
N GLU A 144 -11.82 2.50 -13.66
CA GLU A 144 -11.24 2.32 -15.00
C GLU A 144 -9.72 2.18 -14.91
N PRO A 145 -9.11 1.10 -15.47
CA PRO A 145 -7.68 0.88 -15.34
C PRO A 145 -6.85 1.94 -16.05
N ARG A 146 -5.86 2.48 -15.36
CA ARG A 146 -4.83 3.35 -15.95
C ARG A 146 -3.74 2.47 -16.60
N GLU A 147 -2.86 3.08 -17.41
CA GLU A 147 -1.75 2.32 -18.03
C GLU A 147 -0.85 1.66 -17.01
N VAL A 148 -0.56 2.33 -15.88
CA VAL A 148 0.25 1.76 -14.80
C VAL A 148 -0.43 0.54 -14.14
N ASP A 149 -1.76 0.54 -14.02
CA ASP A 149 -2.51 -0.60 -13.49
C ASP A 149 -2.42 -1.80 -14.43
N LYS A 150 -2.48 -1.56 -15.75
CA LYS A 150 -2.33 -2.62 -16.76
C LYS A 150 -0.94 -3.25 -16.72
N VAL A 151 0.11 -2.44 -16.55
CA VAL A 151 1.49 -2.93 -16.41
C VAL A 151 1.61 -3.78 -15.14
N ASP A 152 1.08 -3.30 -14.01
CA ASP A 152 1.10 -4.03 -12.75
C ASP A 152 0.39 -5.38 -12.87
N MET A 153 -0.79 -5.40 -13.52
CA MET A 153 -1.55 -6.65 -13.71
C MET A 153 -0.83 -7.63 -14.63
N GLN A 154 -0.19 -7.16 -15.70
CA GLN A 154 0.60 -7.99 -16.58
C GLN A 154 1.78 -8.62 -15.84
N ASN A 155 2.48 -7.85 -15.04
CA ASN A 155 3.61 -8.32 -14.24
C ASN A 155 3.16 -9.36 -13.20
N LEU A 156 2.03 -9.15 -12.53
CA LEU A 156 1.47 -10.11 -11.58
C LEU A 156 1.04 -11.40 -12.27
N ASP A 157 0.38 -11.32 -13.42
CA ASP A 157 -0.03 -12.50 -14.18
C ASP A 157 1.19 -13.34 -14.60
N ALA A 158 2.25 -12.69 -15.06
CA ALA A 158 3.49 -13.38 -15.40
C ALA A 158 4.14 -14.05 -14.19
N PHE A 159 4.16 -13.37 -13.04
CA PHE A 159 4.68 -13.91 -11.77
C PHE A 159 3.89 -15.14 -11.32
N LEU A 160 2.55 -15.04 -11.31
CA LEU A 160 1.67 -16.15 -10.90
C LEU A 160 1.82 -17.36 -11.83
N LYS A 161 1.93 -17.15 -13.15
CA LYS A 161 2.18 -18.22 -14.12
C LYS A 161 3.53 -18.89 -13.91
N GLY A 162 4.55 -18.12 -13.54
CA GLY A 162 5.87 -18.64 -13.20
C GLY A 162 5.83 -19.53 -11.95
N GLN A 163 5.03 -19.20 -10.95
CA GLN A 163 4.85 -20.03 -9.75
C GLN A 163 4.13 -21.33 -10.05
N ASP A 164 3.13 -21.31 -10.92
CA ASP A 164 2.37 -22.50 -11.32
C ASP A 164 3.23 -23.54 -12.07
N LYS A 165 4.40 -23.15 -12.56
CA LYS A 165 5.34 -24.02 -13.25
C LYS A 165 6.39 -24.67 -12.34
N LEU A 166 6.40 -24.29 -11.08
CA LEU A 166 7.30 -24.82 -10.08
C LEU A 166 6.63 -25.95 -9.30
#